data_9078d9e5f0950b212c4212615dc7b534
#
_entry.id   9078d9e5f0950b212c4212615dc7b534
#
_cell.length_a   1.000
_cell.length_b   1.000
_cell.length_c   1.000
_cell.angle_alpha   90.00
_cell.angle_beta   90.00
_cell.angle_gamma   90.00
#
_symmetry.space_group_name_H-M   'P 1'
#
loop_
_entity.id
_entity.type
_entity.pdbx_description
1 polymer ?
#
loop_
_entity_poly.entity_id
_entity_poly.type
_entity_poly.pdbx_seq_one_letter_code
_entity_poly.pdbx_strand_id
1 'polypeptide(L)'
;PTSTTDHSIVNAGNENGKTTNIPRDFAKAARSLGMKYGFYVSPWDRNSQYYGTEKYVNDVFLRQCAELAQYGKDQFEMWFDGANGGDGYYGGRNTTVNVDRSTYYDIPNLRDSIHKVCPDIILWGVGAEARWIGNEAGWAGETNWLTDERGYAPESNGMYGTEDGWQWDPGESDAKFTDKGWFWHEGEKPLSVERLFQMYLETVGRNATLILNCPPDKSGLLPEIDVRVLKDMGNMIRTR
;
A
#
# COMPACT_ATOMS: atom_id res chain seq x y z
N PRO A 1 17.65 5.00 3.09
CA PRO A 1 17.70 4.95 4.56
C PRO A 1 16.88 6.09 5.15
N THR A 2 16.14 5.81 6.22
CA THR A 2 15.40 6.83 6.96
C THR A 2 16.30 7.54 7.96
N SER A 3 15.99 8.81 8.24
CA SER A 3 16.62 9.61 9.29
C SER A 3 15.84 9.59 10.62
N THR A 4 14.67 8.94 10.65
CA THR A 4 13.71 9.06 11.75
C THR A 4 13.89 8.00 12.84
N THR A 5 14.58 6.89 12.55
CA THR A 5 14.76 5.77 13.46
C THR A 5 16.00 4.97 13.14
N ASP A 6 16.61 4.38 14.15
CA ASP A 6 17.69 3.39 14.01
C ASP A 6 17.16 2.01 13.58
N HIS A 7 15.86 1.76 13.70
CA HIS A 7 15.21 0.54 13.25
C HIS A 7 15.02 0.59 11.72
N SER A 8 16.06 0.24 10.99
CA SER A 8 16.11 0.33 9.53
C SER A 8 17.03 -0.74 8.94
N ILE A 9 16.89 -1.01 7.65
CA ILE A 9 17.72 -1.99 6.93
C ILE A 9 19.21 -1.66 7.01
N VAL A 10 19.57 -0.38 7.12
CA VAL A 10 20.97 0.07 7.23
C VAL A 10 21.61 -0.44 8.51
N ASN A 11 20.82 -0.58 9.57
CA ASN A 11 21.23 -1.01 10.89
C ASN A 11 20.89 -2.48 11.19
N ALA A 12 20.39 -3.22 10.19
CA ALA A 12 19.92 -4.61 10.38
C ALA A 12 21.05 -5.65 10.52
N GLY A 13 22.31 -5.21 10.64
CA GLY A 13 23.45 -6.09 10.92
C GLY A 13 24.00 -6.88 9.73
N ASN A 14 23.51 -6.65 8.51
CA ASN A 14 24.06 -7.24 7.29
C ASN A 14 24.83 -6.21 6.45
N GLU A 15 25.92 -6.65 5.81
CA GLU A 15 26.79 -5.74 5.03
C GLU A 15 26.05 -5.12 3.83
N ASN A 16 25.16 -5.85 3.19
CA ASN A 16 24.38 -5.34 2.06
C ASN A 16 23.42 -4.23 2.49
N GLY A 17 22.84 -4.33 3.68
CA GLY A 17 21.93 -3.31 4.22
C GLY A 17 22.58 -1.95 4.39
N LYS A 18 23.86 -1.89 4.76
CA LYS A 18 24.58 -0.64 5.01
C LYS A 18 24.67 0.28 3.78
N THR A 19 24.69 -0.28 2.59
CA THR A 19 24.84 0.46 1.33
C THR A 19 23.58 0.50 0.48
N THR A 20 22.54 -0.24 0.90
CA THR A 20 21.31 -0.39 0.15
C THR A 20 20.35 0.80 0.36
N ASN A 21 19.79 1.27 -0.73
CA ASN A 21 18.66 2.20 -0.71
C ASN A 21 17.55 1.62 -1.61
N ILE A 22 16.74 0.72 -1.03
CA ILE A 22 15.71 -0.02 -1.75
C ILE A 22 14.71 0.92 -2.45
N PRO A 23 14.14 1.96 -1.82
CA PRO A 23 13.21 2.86 -2.49
C PRO A 23 13.82 3.55 -3.72
N ARG A 24 15.06 4.03 -3.61
CA ARG A 24 15.77 4.66 -4.73
C ARG A 24 15.99 3.68 -5.88
N ASP A 25 16.48 2.50 -5.56
CA ASP A 25 16.88 1.52 -6.57
C ASP A 25 15.64 0.91 -7.24
N PHE A 26 14.55 0.72 -6.49
CA PHE A 26 13.24 0.33 -7.00
C PHE A 26 12.66 1.39 -7.95
N ALA A 27 12.61 2.65 -7.52
CA ALA A 27 12.14 3.75 -8.35
C ALA A 27 12.93 3.87 -9.67
N LYS A 28 14.27 3.73 -9.60
CA LYS A 28 15.13 3.73 -10.77
C LYS A 28 14.84 2.57 -11.72
N ALA A 29 14.65 1.36 -11.19
CA ALA A 29 14.33 0.17 -11.96
C ALA A 29 12.96 0.30 -12.66
N ALA A 30 11.93 0.72 -11.93
CA ALA A 30 10.60 0.93 -12.50
C ALA A 30 10.62 1.93 -13.66
N ARG A 31 11.26 3.08 -13.48
CA ARG A 31 11.44 4.09 -14.55
C ARG A 31 12.14 3.54 -15.78
N SER A 32 13.18 2.74 -15.58
CA SER A 32 13.94 2.16 -16.72
C SER A 32 13.12 1.21 -17.57
N LEU A 33 12.03 0.68 -16.99
CA LEU A 33 11.07 -0.22 -17.66
C LEU A 33 9.78 0.50 -18.11
N GLY A 34 9.67 1.82 -17.91
CA GLY A 34 8.46 2.58 -18.21
C GLY A 34 7.28 2.23 -17.30
N MET A 35 7.55 1.64 -16.13
CA MET A 35 6.52 1.27 -15.16
C MET A 35 6.23 2.43 -14.19
N LYS A 36 4.98 2.58 -13.82
CA LYS A 36 4.59 3.38 -12.67
C LYS A 36 5.05 2.69 -11.39
N TYR A 37 5.26 3.45 -10.33
CA TYR A 37 5.70 2.92 -9.04
C TYR A 37 5.13 3.76 -7.90
N GLY A 38 5.12 3.17 -6.73
CA GLY A 38 4.72 3.80 -5.49
C GLY A 38 5.34 3.10 -4.30
N PHE A 39 5.02 3.56 -3.10
CA PHE A 39 5.57 3.00 -1.88
C PHE A 39 4.48 2.68 -0.87
N TYR A 40 4.66 1.55 -0.20
CA TYR A 40 3.87 1.14 0.96
C TYR A 40 4.46 1.77 2.23
N VAL A 41 3.60 2.35 3.05
CA VAL A 41 3.93 2.86 4.38
C VAL A 41 2.89 2.37 5.36
N SER A 42 3.28 1.58 6.37
CA SER A 42 2.38 1.29 7.48
C SER A 42 2.34 2.48 8.44
N PRO A 43 1.20 3.14 8.63
CA PRO A 43 1.06 4.16 9.66
C PRO A 43 1.21 3.58 11.07
N TRP A 44 0.88 2.31 11.25
CA TRP A 44 1.07 1.60 12.51
C TRP A 44 2.49 1.07 12.66
N ASP A 45 3.28 1.74 13.48
CA ASP A 45 4.64 1.31 13.85
C ASP A 45 4.64 0.58 15.20
N ARG A 46 4.67 -0.73 15.15
CA ARG A 46 4.73 -1.60 16.35
C ARG A 46 6.03 -1.51 17.11
N ASN A 47 7.07 -0.93 16.53
CA ASN A 47 8.39 -0.81 17.12
C ASN A 47 8.60 0.54 17.84
N SER A 48 8.08 1.63 17.28
CA SER A 48 8.33 2.98 17.79
C SER A 48 7.81 3.19 19.21
N GLN A 49 8.69 3.64 20.10
CA GLN A 49 8.32 4.04 21.46
C GLN A 49 7.36 5.24 21.49
N TYR A 50 7.30 6.01 20.41
CA TYR A 50 6.49 7.23 20.31
C TYR A 50 5.10 6.98 19.71
N TYR A 51 4.82 5.77 19.21
CA TYR A 51 3.52 5.48 18.62
C TYR A 51 2.37 5.76 19.60
N GLY A 52 1.32 6.41 19.10
CA GLY A 52 0.20 6.92 19.89
C GLY A 52 0.37 8.35 20.39
N THR A 53 1.45 9.04 20.03
CA THR A 53 1.71 10.44 20.41
C THR A 53 1.87 11.33 19.17
N GLU A 54 1.69 12.66 19.34
CA GLU A 54 1.97 13.64 18.27
C GLU A 54 3.43 13.59 17.79
N LYS A 55 4.36 13.25 18.69
CA LYS A 55 5.77 13.09 18.33
C LYS A 55 5.98 12.01 17.27
N TYR A 56 5.25 10.90 17.34
CA TYR A 56 5.31 9.87 16.30
C TYR A 56 4.85 10.43 14.97
N VAL A 57 3.71 11.11 14.94
CA VAL A 57 3.15 11.66 13.70
C VAL A 57 4.14 12.64 13.07
N ASN A 58 4.62 13.62 13.82
CA ASN A 58 5.43 14.71 13.29
C ASN A 58 6.88 14.33 12.99
N ASP A 59 7.51 13.53 13.86
CA ASP A 59 8.95 13.25 13.77
C ASP A 59 9.27 11.92 13.10
N VAL A 60 8.29 11.01 12.93
CA VAL A 60 8.50 9.71 12.32
C VAL A 60 7.62 9.56 11.08
N PHE A 61 6.31 9.49 11.22
CA PHE A 61 5.41 9.13 10.13
C PHE A 61 5.45 10.13 8.96
N LEU A 62 5.16 11.41 9.22
CA LEU A 62 5.16 12.44 8.18
C LEU A 62 6.55 12.62 7.55
N ARG A 63 7.62 12.47 8.33
CA ARG A 63 8.98 12.55 7.80
C ARG A 63 9.32 11.36 6.90
N GLN A 64 8.95 10.14 7.26
CA GLN A 64 9.17 8.97 6.40
C GLN A 64 8.40 9.10 5.09
N CYS A 65 7.15 9.57 5.13
CA CYS A 65 6.39 9.85 3.91
C CYS A 65 7.10 10.91 3.04
N ALA A 66 7.59 11.99 3.65
CA ALA A 66 8.34 13.02 2.93
C ALA A 66 9.67 12.51 2.35
N GLU A 67 10.40 11.64 3.07
CA GLU A 67 11.60 10.97 2.56
C GLU A 67 11.30 10.10 1.34
N LEU A 68 10.18 9.37 1.33
CA LEU A 68 9.76 8.56 0.19
C LEU A 68 9.31 9.43 -0.99
N ALA A 69 8.60 10.51 -0.75
CA ALA A 69 8.16 11.44 -1.78
C ALA A 69 9.34 12.03 -2.59
N GLN A 70 10.53 12.16 -1.99
CA GLN A 70 11.73 12.69 -2.66
C GLN A 70 12.31 11.75 -3.74
N TYR A 71 11.90 10.49 -3.82
CA TYR A 71 12.41 9.57 -4.84
C TYR A 71 11.85 9.83 -6.24
N GLY A 72 10.90 10.75 -6.40
CA GLY A 72 10.50 11.31 -7.69
C GLY A 72 9.07 11.83 -7.72
N LYS A 73 8.88 12.86 -8.53
CA LYS A 73 7.57 13.50 -8.76
C LYS A 73 6.61 12.62 -9.56
N ASP A 74 7.11 11.56 -10.16
CA ASP A 74 6.42 10.60 -11.02
C ASP A 74 5.94 9.36 -10.25
N GLN A 75 5.93 9.41 -8.92
CA GLN A 75 5.28 8.39 -8.13
C GLN A 75 3.79 8.37 -8.42
N PHE A 76 3.25 7.15 -8.56
CA PHE A 76 1.84 6.94 -8.86
C PHE A 76 1.01 6.93 -7.58
N GLU A 77 1.52 6.29 -6.52
CA GLU A 77 0.75 6.04 -5.32
C GLU A 77 1.63 5.95 -4.08
N MET A 78 1.08 6.35 -2.94
CA MET A 78 1.60 6.01 -1.62
C MET A 78 0.49 5.30 -0.84
N TRP A 79 0.79 4.08 -0.40
CA TRP A 79 -0.18 3.14 0.11
C TRP A 79 -0.05 2.96 1.62
N PHE A 80 -1.09 3.24 2.37
CA PHE A 80 -1.11 3.22 3.83
C PHE A 80 -1.94 2.08 4.38
N ASP A 81 -1.37 1.29 5.29
CA ASP A 81 -1.98 0.12 5.88
C ASP A 81 -1.85 0.11 7.40
N GLY A 82 -2.74 -0.64 8.08
CA GLY A 82 -2.62 -0.90 9.51
C GLY A 82 -2.77 0.35 10.38
N ALA A 83 -3.77 1.18 10.12
CA ALA A 83 -3.88 2.50 10.74
C ALA A 83 -4.48 2.53 12.16
N ASN A 84 -5.01 1.42 12.69
CA ASN A 84 -5.74 1.43 13.97
C ASN A 84 -4.87 1.24 15.22
N GLY A 85 -3.65 0.71 15.05
CA GLY A 85 -2.83 0.28 16.17
C GLY A 85 -3.21 -1.12 16.69
N GLY A 86 -2.76 -1.43 17.88
CA GLY A 86 -2.94 -2.72 18.55
C GLY A 86 -1.76 -3.07 19.44
N ASP A 87 -1.51 -4.36 19.65
CA ASP A 87 -0.40 -4.86 20.45
C ASP A 87 0.94 -4.66 19.74
N GLY A 88 1.95 -4.21 20.47
CA GLY A 88 3.27 -3.97 19.93
C GLY A 88 4.39 -3.87 20.96
N TYR A 89 5.62 -3.91 20.46
CA TYR A 89 6.84 -3.75 21.27
C TYR A 89 6.93 -2.32 21.85
N TYR A 90 6.69 -1.31 21.05
CA TYR A 90 6.68 0.11 21.42
C TYR A 90 7.86 0.53 22.30
N GLY A 91 9.09 0.23 21.86
CA GLY A 91 10.31 0.56 22.58
C GLY A 91 10.47 -0.19 23.91
N GLY A 92 9.93 -1.39 24.03
CA GLY A 92 10.00 -2.23 25.23
C GLY A 92 8.79 -2.14 26.16
N ARG A 93 7.79 -1.31 25.86
CA ARG A 93 6.57 -1.20 26.68
C ARG A 93 5.69 -2.46 26.62
N ASN A 94 5.74 -3.20 25.50
CA ASN A 94 4.98 -4.44 25.27
C ASN A 94 3.50 -4.30 25.66
N THR A 95 2.81 -3.39 25.05
CA THR A 95 1.45 -2.99 25.39
C THR A 95 0.57 -2.84 24.14
N THR A 96 -0.72 -2.59 24.37
CA THR A 96 -1.67 -2.22 23.31
C THR A 96 -1.74 -0.69 23.20
N VAL A 97 -1.59 -0.16 21.99
CA VAL A 97 -1.81 1.27 21.70
C VAL A 97 -2.78 1.36 20.53
N ASN A 98 -3.96 1.89 20.78
CA ASN A 98 -4.97 2.18 19.76
C ASN A 98 -5.05 3.70 19.52
N VAL A 99 -5.38 4.07 18.30
CA VAL A 99 -5.52 5.46 17.88
C VAL A 99 -6.84 5.65 17.11
N ASP A 100 -7.38 6.84 17.17
CA ASP A 100 -8.45 7.23 16.24
C ASP A 100 -7.82 7.62 14.90
N ARG A 101 -7.86 6.72 13.93
CA ARG A 101 -7.24 6.91 12.62
C ARG A 101 -7.84 8.06 11.82
N SER A 102 -9.05 8.52 12.15
CA SER A 102 -9.69 9.64 11.45
C SER A 102 -9.05 10.99 11.78
N THR A 103 -8.33 11.08 12.90
CA THR A 103 -7.74 12.34 13.38
C THR A 103 -6.25 12.25 13.67
N TYR A 104 -5.76 11.09 14.13
CA TYR A 104 -4.42 10.94 14.68
C TYR A 104 -3.29 11.23 13.69
N TYR A 105 -3.43 10.82 12.42
CA TYR A 105 -2.33 10.90 11.43
C TYR A 105 -2.22 12.23 10.71
N ASP A 106 -3.09 13.18 11.01
CA ASP A 106 -3.10 14.52 10.38
C ASP A 106 -3.09 14.44 8.84
N ILE A 107 -4.06 13.68 8.30
CA ILE A 107 -4.17 13.41 6.86
C ILE A 107 -4.21 14.69 5.99
N PRO A 108 -4.88 15.78 6.39
CA PRO A 108 -4.83 17.03 5.62
C PRO A 108 -3.41 17.56 5.43
N ASN A 109 -2.60 17.59 6.49
CA ASN A 109 -1.22 18.04 6.42
C ASN A 109 -0.34 17.05 5.63
N LEU A 110 -0.56 15.74 5.78
CA LEU A 110 0.10 14.71 4.98
C LEU A 110 -0.12 14.97 3.48
N ARG A 111 -1.39 15.11 3.04
CA ARG A 111 -1.74 15.39 1.65
C ARG A 111 -1.05 16.64 1.13
N ASP A 112 -1.22 17.75 1.83
CA ASP A 112 -0.63 19.03 1.43
C ASP A 112 0.89 18.96 1.30
N SER A 113 1.54 18.23 2.18
CA SER A 113 3.00 18.07 2.18
C SER A 113 3.48 17.20 1.03
N ILE A 114 2.80 16.08 0.77
CA ILE A 114 3.17 15.15 -0.30
C ILE A 114 2.86 15.73 -1.67
N HIS A 115 1.69 16.34 -1.87
CA HIS A 115 1.31 16.96 -3.16
C HIS A 115 2.19 18.16 -3.55
N LYS A 116 2.83 18.85 -2.61
CA LYS A 116 3.86 19.86 -2.93
C LYS A 116 5.06 19.27 -3.65
N VAL A 117 5.38 18.01 -3.40
CA VAL A 117 6.53 17.30 -4.00
C VAL A 117 6.09 16.45 -5.18
N CYS A 118 5.01 15.73 -5.05
CA CYS A 118 4.43 14.81 -6.01
C CYS A 118 2.96 15.20 -6.29
N PRO A 119 2.70 16.18 -7.19
CA PRO A 119 1.36 16.75 -7.38
C PRO A 119 0.28 15.74 -7.83
N ASP A 120 0.69 14.72 -8.59
CA ASP A 120 -0.21 13.75 -9.23
C ASP A 120 -0.27 12.40 -8.49
N ILE A 121 0.35 12.28 -7.32
CA ILE A 121 0.34 11.05 -6.54
C ILE A 121 -1.05 10.80 -5.94
N ILE A 122 -1.44 9.53 -5.85
CA ILE A 122 -2.65 9.11 -5.14
C ILE A 122 -2.26 8.63 -3.75
N LEU A 123 -2.94 9.10 -2.74
CA LEU A 123 -2.76 8.63 -1.36
C LEU A 123 -3.88 7.65 -1.02
N TRP A 124 -3.54 6.38 -0.90
CA TRP A 124 -4.49 5.32 -0.62
C TRP A 124 -4.60 5.02 0.88
N GLY A 125 -5.81 4.78 1.32
CA GLY A 125 -6.10 4.37 2.70
C GLY A 125 -6.09 5.53 3.71
N VAL A 126 -6.24 5.21 4.97
CA VAL A 126 -6.36 6.13 6.11
C VAL A 126 -7.37 7.29 5.93
N GLY A 127 -8.30 7.14 5.00
CA GLY A 127 -9.26 8.20 4.66
C GLY A 127 -8.71 9.28 3.74
N ALA A 128 -7.65 9.01 2.96
CA ALA A 128 -7.02 10.00 2.08
C ALA A 128 -7.76 10.20 0.73
N GLU A 129 -7.29 9.58 -0.38
CA GLU A 129 -7.78 9.91 -1.74
C GLU A 129 -8.31 8.72 -2.52
N ALA A 130 -8.00 7.52 -2.08
CA ALA A 130 -8.57 6.28 -2.57
C ALA A 130 -8.92 5.39 -1.40
N ARG A 131 -10.05 4.69 -1.49
CA ARG A 131 -10.58 3.89 -0.39
C ARG A 131 -10.26 2.42 -0.56
N TRP A 132 -10.15 1.73 0.55
CA TRP A 132 -10.14 0.27 0.56
C TRP A 132 -11.53 -0.28 0.25
N ILE A 133 -11.60 -1.26 -0.63
CA ILE A 133 -12.87 -1.90 -1.01
C ILE A 133 -13.52 -2.70 0.12
N GLY A 134 -12.78 -3.01 1.19
CA GLY A 134 -13.30 -3.67 2.39
C GLY A 134 -13.08 -5.18 2.44
N ASN A 135 -12.36 -5.78 1.49
CA ASN A 135 -11.97 -7.19 1.53
C ASN A 135 -10.64 -7.42 0.80
N GLU A 136 -9.95 -8.52 1.15
CA GLU A 136 -8.69 -8.96 0.56
C GLU A 136 -8.88 -10.15 -0.40
N ALA A 137 -10.08 -10.31 -0.95
CA ALA A 137 -10.45 -11.46 -1.75
C ALA A 137 -10.50 -11.17 -3.26
N GLY A 138 -10.26 -9.94 -3.66
CA GLY A 138 -10.18 -9.52 -5.06
C GLY A 138 -11.55 -9.38 -5.71
N TRP A 139 -12.51 -8.70 -5.06
CA TRP A 139 -13.79 -8.36 -5.65
C TRP A 139 -14.36 -7.06 -5.07
N ALA A 140 -15.05 -6.31 -5.90
CA ALA A 140 -15.81 -5.10 -5.56
C ALA A 140 -17.32 -5.36 -5.67
N GLY A 141 -18.13 -4.48 -5.11
CA GLY A 141 -19.58 -4.50 -5.30
C GLY A 141 -19.95 -4.39 -6.79
N GLU A 142 -21.07 -5.00 -7.18
CA GLU A 142 -21.54 -4.93 -8.58
C GLU A 142 -21.82 -3.51 -9.03
N THR A 143 -22.34 -2.68 -8.13
CA THR A 143 -22.45 -1.23 -8.30
C THR A 143 -21.37 -0.59 -7.42
N ASN A 144 -20.38 0.06 -8.04
CA ASN A 144 -19.27 0.67 -7.35
C ASN A 144 -19.03 2.08 -7.91
N TRP A 145 -19.39 3.08 -7.11
CA TRP A 145 -19.22 4.48 -7.43
C TRP A 145 -17.79 4.93 -7.16
N LEU A 146 -17.26 5.85 -7.96
CA LEU A 146 -15.93 6.44 -7.78
C LEU A 146 -15.95 7.64 -6.82
N THR A 147 -17.09 7.91 -6.22
CA THR A 147 -17.32 9.03 -5.31
C THR A 147 -17.79 8.56 -3.94
N ASP A 148 -17.55 9.37 -2.92
CA ASP A 148 -18.03 9.14 -1.56
C ASP A 148 -18.33 10.47 -0.86
N GLU A 149 -18.89 10.39 0.36
CA GLU A 149 -19.20 11.53 1.23
C GLU A 149 -18.43 11.47 2.57
N ARG A 150 -17.46 10.60 2.70
CA ARG A 150 -16.80 10.30 3.99
C ARG A 150 -15.77 11.34 4.48
N GLY A 151 -15.25 12.21 3.60
CA GLY A 151 -14.11 13.06 3.94
C GLY A 151 -12.86 12.23 4.26
N TYR A 152 -12.26 12.46 5.43
CA TYR A 152 -11.11 11.68 5.93
C TYR A 152 -11.51 10.63 6.97
N ALA A 153 -12.80 10.31 7.07
CA ALA A 153 -13.29 9.25 7.94
C ALA A 153 -12.89 7.86 7.40
N PRO A 154 -12.81 6.85 8.27
CA PRO A 154 -12.66 5.48 7.85
C PRO A 154 -13.78 5.04 6.91
N GLU A 155 -13.45 4.12 6.00
CA GLU A 155 -14.40 3.60 5.02
C GLU A 155 -15.59 2.93 5.70
N SER A 156 -16.77 3.51 5.50
CA SER A 156 -18.05 2.89 5.90
C SER A 156 -18.73 2.21 4.72
N ASN A 157 -18.42 2.61 3.50
CA ASN A 157 -19.05 2.13 2.27
C ASN A 157 -18.01 1.77 1.19
N GLY A 158 -16.87 1.23 1.60
CA GLY A 158 -15.73 0.93 0.71
C GLY A 158 -16.11 0.08 -0.50
N MET A 159 -17.03 -0.89 -0.31
CA MET A 159 -17.50 -1.81 -1.34
C MET A 159 -18.25 -1.13 -2.49
N TYR A 160 -18.98 -0.05 -2.21
CA TYR A 160 -19.94 0.54 -3.15
C TYR A 160 -19.65 1.99 -3.49
N GLY A 161 -19.04 2.77 -2.59
CA GLY A 161 -19.01 4.22 -2.68
C GLY A 161 -20.41 4.85 -2.55
N THR A 162 -20.56 6.09 -2.93
CA THR A 162 -21.82 6.84 -2.82
C THR A 162 -22.17 7.47 -4.17
N GLU A 163 -23.39 7.19 -4.66
CA GLU A 163 -23.93 7.87 -5.84
C GLU A 163 -24.02 9.38 -5.57
N ASP A 164 -23.56 10.18 -6.51
CA ASP A 164 -23.52 11.64 -6.38
C ASP A 164 -22.68 12.18 -5.19
N GLY A 165 -21.78 11.35 -4.63
CA GLY A 165 -20.85 11.77 -3.60
C GLY A 165 -19.98 12.95 -4.05
N TRP A 166 -19.66 13.86 -3.15
CA TRP A 166 -18.91 15.09 -3.46
C TRP A 166 -17.39 14.89 -3.54
N GLN A 167 -16.87 13.78 -2.99
CA GLN A 167 -15.44 13.48 -2.95
C GLN A 167 -15.10 12.43 -3.99
N TRP A 168 -14.10 12.69 -4.82
CA TRP A 168 -13.47 11.65 -5.64
C TRP A 168 -12.70 10.68 -4.74
N ASP A 169 -13.10 9.43 -4.76
CA ASP A 169 -12.62 8.41 -3.83
C ASP A 169 -12.77 7.01 -4.45
N PRO A 170 -11.97 6.69 -5.48
CA PRO A 170 -12.06 5.41 -6.18
C PRO A 170 -11.75 4.24 -5.24
N GLY A 171 -12.48 3.15 -5.41
CA GLY A 171 -12.27 1.92 -4.66
C GLY A 171 -11.05 1.15 -5.20
N GLU A 172 -10.23 0.64 -4.28
CA GLU A 172 -9.11 -0.24 -4.60
C GLU A 172 -9.21 -1.54 -3.80
N SER A 173 -9.03 -2.65 -4.50
CA SER A 173 -9.05 -3.99 -3.93
C SER A 173 -7.65 -4.57 -3.94
N ASP A 174 -7.18 -4.97 -2.79
CA ASP A 174 -5.96 -5.74 -2.62
C ASP A 174 -6.27 -7.24 -2.55
N ALA A 175 -5.45 -8.04 -3.19
CA ALA A 175 -5.64 -9.49 -3.21
C ALA A 175 -4.30 -10.22 -3.29
N LYS A 176 -4.28 -11.45 -2.76
CA LYS A 176 -3.11 -12.32 -2.83
C LYS A 176 -3.04 -13.04 -4.17
N PHE A 177 -1.84 -13.10 -4.71
CA PHE A 177 -1.53 -13.86 -5.94
C PHE A 177 -1.32 -15.34 -5.67
N THR A 178 -0.87 -15.69 -4.46
CA THR A 178 -0.52 -17.05 -4.05
C THR A 178 -1.50 -17.63 -3.03
N ASP A 179 -1.44 -18.93 -2.82
CA ASP A 179 -2.34 -19.67 -1.93
C ASP A 179 -2.00 -19.56 -0.45
N LYS A 180 -0.79 -19.06 -0.08
CA LYS A 180 -0.33 -19.08 1.33
C LYS A 180 -0.35 -17.76 2.07
N GLY A 181 -0.33 -16.64 1.40
CA GLY A 181 -0.39 -15.36 2.10
C GLY A 181 0.20 -14.17 1.36
N TRP A 182 0.56 -13.14 2.13
CA TRP A 182 1.09 -11.88 1.61
C TRP A 182 2.60 -11.91 1.36
N PHE A 183 3.33 -12.76 2.07
CA PHE A 183 4.77 -12.95 1.91
C PHE A 183 5.06 -14.29 1.26
N TRP A 184 6.23 -14.40 0.66
CA TRP A 184 6.67 -15.63 0.04
C TRP A 184 6.85 -16.76 1.06
N HIS A 185 6.38 -17.96 0.70
CA HIS A 185 6.55 -19.19 1.46
C HIS A 185 7.06 -20.30 0.54
N GLU A 186 7.98 -21.10 1.06
CA GLU A 186 8.47 -22.25 0.32
C GLU A 186 7.34 -23.21 -0.07
N GLY A 187 7.31 -23.60 -1.36
CA GLY A 187 6.29 -24.48 -1.92
C GLY A 187 4.90 -23.84 -2.08
N GLU A 188 4.77 -22.52 -1.98
CA GLU A 188 3.54 -21.82 -2.36
C GLU A 188 3.29 -21.92 -3.87
N LYS A 189 2.05 -21.72 -4.25
CA LYS A 189 1.63 -21.76 -5.65
C LYS A 189 0.82 -20.53 -6.00
N PRO A 190 0.99 -19.99 -7.22
CA PRO A 190 0.09 -18.96 -7.71
C PRO A 190 -1.33 -19.52 -7.84
N LEU A 191 -2.31 -18.66 -7.71
CA LEU A 191 -3.69 -18.96 -8.08
C LEU A 191 -3.77 -19.28 -9.59
N SER A 192 -4.82 -19.96 -10.02
CA SER A 192 -4.98 -20.24 -11.45
C SER A 192 -5.23 -18.97 -12.26
N VAL A 193 -4.85 -18.98 -13.53
CA VAL A 193 -5.07 -17.86 -14.46
C VAL A 193 -6.55 -17.48 -14.53
N GLU A 194 -7.45 -18.46 -14.51
CA GLU A 194 -8.90 -18.26 -14.52
C GLU A 194 -9.37 -17.52 -13.26
N ARG A 195 -8.85 -17.90 -12.07
CA ARG A 195 -9.20 -17.24 -10.82
C ARG A 195 -8.69 -15.79 -10.80
N LEU A 196 -7.47 -15.55 -11.24
CA LEU A 196 -6.88 -14.21 -11.33
C LEU A 196 -7.63 -13.32 -12.32
N PHE A 197 -8.01 -13.88 -13.46
CA PHE A 197 -8.84 -13.18 -14.45
C PHE A 197 -10.25 -12.87 -13.90
N GLN A 198 -10.84 -13.78 -13.14
CA GLN A 198 -12.10 -13.52 -12.45
C GLN A 198 -11.97 -12.38 -11.45
N MET A 199 -10.88 -12.32 -10.66
CA MET A 199 -10.60 -11.17 -9.79
C MET A 199 -10.53 -9.86 -10.58
N TYR A 200 -9.86 -9.86 -11.74
CA TYR A 200 -9.81 -8.70 -12.61
C TYR A 200 -11.21 -8.25 -13.05
N LEU A 201 -12.08 -9.16 -13.46
CA LEU A 201 -13.46 -8.84 -13.83
C LEU A 201 -14.29 -8.35 -12.65
N GLU A 202 -14.06 -8.90 -11.45
CA GLU A 202 -14.79 -8.56 -10.23
C GLU A 202 -14.26 -7.29 -9.53
N THR A 203 -13.13 -6.75 -9.97
CA THR A 203 -12.56 -5.49 -9.49
C THR A 203 -12.54 -4.42 -10.57
N VAL A 204 -11.65 -4.52 -11.54
CA VAL A 204 -11.52 -3.56 -12.63
C VAL A 204 -12.79 -3.53 -13.49
N GLY A 205 -13.38 -4.68 -13.76
CA GLY A 205 -14.68 -4.79 -14.45
C GLY A 205 -15.86 -4.20 -13.67
N ARG A 206 -15.68 -3.94 -12.38
CA ARG A 206 -16.66 -3.30 -11.48
C ARG A 206 -16.19 -1.93 -10.99
N ASN A 207 -15.42 -1.23 -11.81
CA ASN A 207 -15.03 0.15 -11.55
C ASN A 207 -14.13 0.33 -10.30
N ALA A 208 -13.29 -0.66 -9.98
CA ALA A 208 -12.29 -0.58 -8.92
C ALA A 208 -10.88 -0.82 -9.47
N THR A 209 -9.86 -0.44 -8.73
CA THR A 209 -8.47 -0.85 -9.01
C THR A 209 -8.18 -2.21 -8.38
N LEU A 210 -7.37 -3.04 -9.01
CA LEU A 210 -6.85 -4.28 -8.43
C LEU A 210 -5.36 -4.13 -8.12
N ILE A 211 -4.98 -4.21 -6.85
CA ILE A 211 -3.61 -4.48 -6.43
C ILE A 211 -3.46 -5.98 -6.19
N LEU A 212 -2.63 -6.63 -6.99
CA LEU A 212 -2.35 -8.04 -6.89
C LEU A 212 -0.97 -8.24 -6.26
N ASN A 213 -0.93 -8.75 -5.05
CA ASN A 213 0.30 -8.94 -4.29
C ASN A 213 1.07 -10.16 -4.78
N CYS A 214 2.20 -9.92 -5.47
CA CYS A 214 3.10 -10.93 -5.98
C CYS A 214 4.40 -10.92 -5.16
N PRO A 215 4.57 -11.78 -4.15
CA PRO A 215 5.72 -11.74 -3.27
C PRO A 215 6.99 -12.27 -3.98
N PRO A 216 8.12 -11.54 -3.91
CA PRO A 216 9.40 -12.07 -4.37
C PRO A 216 9.91 -13.15 -3.41
N ASP A 217 10.67 -14.12 -3.92
CA ASP A 217 11.36 -15.11 -3.11
C ASP A 217 12.55 -14.53 -2.33
N LYS A 218 13.30 -15.38 -1.63
CA LYS A 218 14.48 -14.98 -0.84
C LYS A 218 15.62 -14.39 -1.65
N SER A 219 15.64 -14.57 -2.98
CA SER A 219 16.61 -13.95 -3.88
C SER A 219 16.18 -12.55 -4.34
N GLY A 220 14.95 -12.13 -4.04
CA GLY A 220 14.35 -10.88 -4.49
C GLY A 220 13.75 -10.97 -5.90
N LEU A 221 13.60 -12.15 -6.45
CA LEU A 221 13.00 -12.39 -7.76
C LEU A 221 11.61 -13.04 -7.62
N LEU A 222 10.74 -12.77 -8.59
CA LEU A 222 9.50 -13.54 -8.70
C LEU A 222 9.84 -14.97 -9.19
N PRO A 223 9.27 -16.03 -8.57
CA PRO A 223 9.43 -17.39 -9.06
C PRO A 223 9.00 -17.54 -10.52
N GLU A 224 9.68 -18.41 -11.29
CA GLU A 224 9.39 -18.59 -12.73
C GLU A 224 7.94 -18.98 -13.00
N ILE A 225 7.33 -19.76 -12.12
CA ILE A 225 5.91 -20.16 -12.24
C ILE A 225 4.99 -18.94 -12.11
N ASP A 226 5.30 -18.02 -11.21
CA ASP A 226 4.52 -16.80 -10.99
C ASP A 226 4.62 -15.88 -12.19
N VAL A 227 5.82 -15.70 -12.74
CA VAL A 227 6.06 -14.92 -13.97
C VAL A 227 5.24 -15.49 -15.14
N ARG A 228 5.16 -16.83 -15.27
CA ARG A 228 4.36 -17.48 -16.31
C ARG A 228 2.87 -17.18 -16.14
N VAL A 229 2.34 -17.40 -14.95
CA VAL A 229 0.92 -17.17 -14.64
C VAL A 229 0.53 -15.71 -14.84
N LEU A 230 1.39 -14.76 -14.43
CA LEU A 230 1.17 -13.32 -14.68
C LEU A 230 1.13 -12.99 -16.18
N LYS A 231 2.00 -13.59 -16.99
CA LYS A 231 1.99 -13.42 -18.45
C LYS A 231 0.71 -13.98 -19.06
N ASP A 232 0.27 -15.14 -18.63
CA ASP A 232 -0.95 -15.78 -19.12
C ASP A 232 -2.20 -14.98 -18.73
N MET A 233 -2.27 -14.47 -17.49
CA MET A 233 -3.32 -13.53 -17.07
C MET A 233 -3.31 -12.26 -17.94
N GLY A 234 -2.14 -11.64 -18.15
CA GLY A 234 -2.01 -10.47 -19.01
C GLY A 234 -2.42 -10.74 -20.46
N ASN A 235 -2.16 -11.92 -21.00
CA ASN A 235 -2.62 -12.33 -22.32
C ASN A 235 -4.15 -12.46 -22.35
N MET A 236 -4.73 -13.07 -21.33
CA MET A 236 -6.19 -13.23 -21.23
C MET A 236 -6.91 -11.87 -21.16
N ILE A 237 -6.37 -10.91 -20.41
CA ILE A 237 -6.90 -9.54 -20.32
C ILE A 237 -6.87 -8.82 -21.69
N ARG A 238 -5.79 -9.01 -22.47
CA ARG A 238 -5.63 -8.34 -23.78
C ARG A 238 -6.45 -8.95 -24.91
N THR A 239 -6.88 -10.18 -24.78
CA THR A 239 -7.53 -10.93 -25.87
C THR A 239 -9.02 -11.12 -25.69
N ARG A 240 -9.57 -10.73 -24.56
CA ARG A 240 -11.00 -10.82 -24.24
C ARG A 240 -11.61 -9.46 -23.94
#